data_e6c6193e9bdb265bf4ff36fc88d6c577
#
_entry.id   e6c6193e9bdb265bf4ff36fc88d6c577
#
_cell.length_a   1.000
_cell.length_b   1.000
_cell.length_c   1.000
_cell.angle_alpha   90.00
_cell.angle_beta   90.00
_cell.angle_gamma   90.00
#
_symmetry.space_group_name_H-M   'P 1'
#
loop_
_entity.id
_entity.type
_entity.pdbx_description
1 polymer ?
#
loop_
_entity_poly.entity_id
_entity_poly.type
_entity_poly.pdbx_seq_one_letter_code
_entity_poly.pdbx_strand_id
1 'polypeptide(L)'
;MDKFKDLFSKVKIRKFPDKNYHAIWNNLKTVRLGRGVAKELDPDRSEFYDVGINTKCNAECKFCYVGASSKGVDYEGICETWNKWMKTFPEDKVIEGTHIINTEKPFQIAIGSTGEPTISLQFCKFLQTVYESGVVPNYTTNGVILSYWDKPGSKYYSRANEILSYTSLYCGGVAVSFGNKALRKYATSAIKGLLEKGRCKVNIHHIISDKQSVDEFFEIYNSYLIDNPNYCVDTTDINKFNDRKKVSLIHNHVLLPLMKHGRSNHGLEEGTWEYLESKLLEKTYDDVSFGAHFIDYLKNSEIKTWLYPAESLSKNIILEKDCVKITPSSFDLNPIKIINL
;
A
#
# COMPACT_ATOMS: atom_id res chain seq x y z
N MET A 1 25.64 9.54 22.77
CA MET A 1 26.13 8.94 21.50
C MET A 1 25.43 7.61 21.17
N ASP A 2 24.94 6.86 22.16
CA ASP A 2 24.34 5.54 21.93
C ASP A 2 22.93 5.56 21.33
N LYS A 3 22.12 6.59 21.61
CA LYS A 3 20.77 6.71 21.02
C LYS A 3 20.78 6.90 19.49
N PHE A 4 21.82 7.52 18.94
CA PHE A 4 21.96 7.67 17.48
C PHE A 4 22.41 6.37 16.81
N LYS A 5 23.32 5.60 17.43
CA LYS A 5 23.69 4.27 16.92
C LYS A 5 22.50 3.34 16.85
N ASP A 6 21.62 3.38 17.86
CA ASP A 6 20.42 2.55 17.91
C ASP A 6 19.37 2.96 16.85
N LEU A 7 19.32 4.26 16.51
CA LEU A 7 18.47 4.76 15.44
C LEU A 7 18.95 4.29 14.06
N PHE A 8 20.24 4.35 13.80
CA PHE A 8 20.86 3.92 12.54
C PHE A 8 20.88 2.39 12.37
N SER A 9 20.96 1.62 13.47
CA SER A 9 20.86 0.15 13.42
C SER A 9 19.49 -0.34 12.93
N LYS A 10 18.49 0.54 12.92
CA LYS A 10 17.12 0.25 12.50
C LYS A 10 16.81 0.74 11.09
N VAL A 11 17.76 1.36 10.40
CA VAL A 11 17.60 1.84 9.03
C VAL A 11 17.98 0.73 8.06
N LYS A 12 17.07 0.41 7.15
CA LYS A 12 17.33 -0.48 6.03
C LYS A 12 17.42 0.35 4.76
N ILE A 13 18.50 0.18 4.02
CA ILE A 13 18.74 0.94 2.78
C ILE A 13 18.83 -0.04 1.63
N ARG A 14 18.12 0.24 0.56
CA ARG A 14 18.34 -0.37 -0.75
C ARG A 14 18.88 0.67 -1.72
N LYS A 15 20.01 0.33 -2.34
CA LYS A 15 20.61 1.12 -3.39
C LYS A 15 20.27 0.50 -4.74
N PHE A 16 19.74 1.30 -5.64
CA PHE A 16 19.47 0.90 -7.02
C PHE A 16 20.62 1.28 -7.96
N PRO A 17 20.76 0.60 -9.12
CA PRO A 17 21.80 0.89 -10.10
C PRO A 17 21.78 2.34 -10.62
N ASP A 18 20.62 2.97 -10.69
CA ASP A 18 20.41 4.36 -11.09
C ASP A 18 20.80 5.39 -10.02
N LYS A 19 21.46 4.94 -8.93
CA LYS A 19 21.85 5.73 -7.76
C LYS A 19 20.67 6.23 -6.91
N ASN A 20 19.46 5.74 -7.13
CA ASN A 20 18.35 5.95 -6.23
C ASN A 20 18.48 5.07 -4.99
N TYR A 21 17.96 5.55 -3.87
CA TYR A 21 18.00 4.85 -2.59
C TYR A 21 16.61 4.79 -1.99
N HIS A 22 16.29 3.63 -1.43
CA HIS A 22 15.18 3.54 -0.51
C HIS A 22 15.73 3.27 0.88
N ALA A 23 15.29 4.05 1.83
CA ALA A 23 15.62 3.87 3.22
C ALA A 23 14.35 3.62 4.01
N ILE A 24 14.36 2.60 4.85
CA ILE A 24 13.28 2.34 5.80
C ILE A 24 13.79 2.63 7.19
N TRP A 25 13.13 3.56 7.86
CA TRP A 25 13.24 3.70 9.29
C TRP A 25 12.35 2.66 9.98
N ASN A 26 12.92 1.94 10.91
CA ASN A 26 12.13 1.13 11.81
C ASN A 26 11.16 2.07 12.55
N ASN A 27 9.90 1.77 12.47
CA ASN A 27 8.77 2.53 12.97
C ASN A 27 8.22 3.61 12.06
N LEU A 28 8.14 3.40 10.77
CA LEU A 28 7.05 4.09 10.05
C LEU A 28 7.34 4.74 8.72
N LYS A 29 8.52 4.78 8.18
CA LYS A 29 8.62 5.57 6.94
C LYS A 29 9.61 4.96 5.96
N THR A 30 9.10 4.56 4.83
CA THR A 30 9.92 4.45 3.63
C THR A 30 10.18 5.87 3.15
N VAL A 31 11.44 6.25 3.07
CA VAL A 31 11.88 7.51 2.49
C VAL A 31 12.63 7.18 1.22
N ARG A 32 12.15 7.69 0.12
CA ARG A 32 12.85 7.64 -1.15
C ARG A 32 13.85 8.79 -1.19
N LEU A 33 15.11 8.45 -1.30
CA LEU A 33 16.19 9.41 -1.49
C LEU A 33 16.72 9.24 -2.91
N GLY A 34 16.57 10.24 -3.75
CA GLY A 34 17.09 10.24 -5.11
C GLY A 34 16.29 11.12 -6.05
N ARG A 35 16.90 11.52 -7.16
CA ARG A 35 16.23 12.29 -8.20
C ARG A 35 15.80 11.35 -9.32
N GLY A 36 14.55 11.39 -9.64
CA GLY A 36 14.00 10.80 -10.84
C GLY A 36 13.21 9.50 -10.61
N VAL A 37 12.33 9.28 -11.54
CA VAL A 37 11.60 8.04 -11.76
C VAL A 37 12.58 7.12 -12.47
N ALA A 38 12.62 5.85 -12.08
CA ALA A 38 13.27 4.84 -12.91
C ALA A 38 12.62 4.90 -14.29
N LYS A 39 13.37 5.33 -15.29
CA LYS A 39 12.86 5.45 -16.67
C LYS A 39 12.55 4.11 -17.29
N GLU A 40 13.18 3.06 -16.76
CA GLU A 40 13.01 1.68 -17.17
C GLU A 40 12.93 0.83 -15.92
N LEU A 41 11.82 0.15 -15.77
CA LEU A 41 11.64 -0.84 -14.71
C LEU A 41 12.31 -2.12 -15.17
N ASP A 42 13.30 -2.56 -14.42
CA ASP A 42 13.85 -3.90 -14.58
C ASP A 42 12.77 -4.89 -14.11
N PRO A 43 12.13 -5.63 -15.03
CA PRO A 43 11.08 -6.59 -14.67
C PRO A 43 11.57 -7.70 -13.75
N ASP A 44 12.88 -7.93 -13.68
CA ASP A 44 13.47 -8.95 -12.83
C ASP A 44 13.85 -8.44 -11.44
N ARG A 45 13.76 -7.11 -11.21
CA ARG A 45 14.11 -6.48 -9.94
C ARG A 45 12.96 -5.70 -9.35
N SER A 46 11.86 -6.36 -9.10
CA SER A 46 10.73 -5.71 -8.46
C SER A 46 11.08 -5.35 -7.02
N GLU A 47 11.03 -4.06 -6.72
CA GLU A 47 11.18 -3.52 -5.38
C GLU A 47 9.96 -3.79 -4.53
N PHE A 48 8.83 -3.80 -5.19
CA PHE A 48 7.51 -3.84 -4.61
C PHE A 48 6.75 -5.03 -5.18
N TYR A 49 6.11 -5.77 -4.31
CA TYR A 49 5.25 -6.88 -4.71
C TYR A 49 3.86 -6.70 -4.14
N ASP A 50 2.86 -6.86 -4.97
CA ASP A 50 1.50 -7.11 -4.51
C ASP A 50 1.40 -8.57 -4.05
N VAL A 51 0.78 -8.83 -2.90
CA VAL A 51 0.73 -10.17 -2.33
C VAL A 51 -0.69 -10.60 -2.05
N GLY A 52 -1.10 -11.69 -2.71
CA GLY A 52 -2.36 -12.37 -2.45
C GLY A 52 -2.20 -13.45 -1.38
N ILE A 53 -2.98 -13.37 -0.31
CA ILE A 53 -3.03 -14.34 0.77
C ILE A 53 -4.38 -15.04 0.89
N ASN A 54 -5.35 -14.58 0.15
CA ASN A 54 -6.70 -15.14 0.04
C ASN A 54 -7.39 -14.64 -1.23
N THR A 55 -8.49 -15.27 -1.62
CA THR A 55 -9.43 -14.76 -2.64
C THR A 55 -10.77 -14.37 -2.04
N LYS A 56 -10.93 -14.47 -0.69
CA LYS A 56 -12.12 -14.03 0.01
C LYS A 56 -12.22 -12.51 0.05
N CYS A 57 -13.45 -11.99 -0.12
CA CYS A 57 -13.75 -10.59 0.08
C CYS A 57 -15.20 -10.44 0.56
N ASN A 58 -15.43 -9.52 1.48
CA ASN A 58 -16.74 -9.21 2.03
C ASN A 58 -17.41 -7.99 1.38
N ALA A 59 -16.82 -7.44 0.28
CA ALA A 59 -17.28 -6.22 -0.34
C ALA A 59 -18.03 -6.43 -1.67
N GLU A 60 -17.69 -7.47 -2.43
CA GLU A 60 -18.29 -7.83 -3.73
C GLU A 60 -18.45 -6.64 -4.71
N CYS A 61 -17.44 -5.75 -4.78
CA CYS A 61 -17.47 -4.55 -5.62
C CYS A 61 -17.71 -4.89 -7.10
N LYS A 62 -18.57 -4.12 -7.77
CA LYS A 62 -18.88 -4.31 -9.20
C LYS A 62 -17.69 -4.08 -10.12
N PHE A 63 -16.70 -3.30 -9.66
CA PHE A 63 -15.47 -2.97 -10.39
C PHE A 63 -14.26 -3.83 -9.94
N CYS A 64 -14.47 -4.90 -9.19
CA CYS A 64 -13.36 -5.72 -8.70
C CYS A 64 -12.66 -6.45 -9.84
N TYR A 65 -11.41 -6.10 -10.08
CA TYR A 65 -10.61 -6.64 -11.18
C TYR A 65 -10.23 -8.12 -10.99
N VAL A 66 -10.15 -8.61 -9.74
CA VAL A 66 -9.88 -10.04 -9.46
C VAL A 66 -11.14 -10.88 -9.22
N GLY A 67 -12.31 -10.25 -9.17
CA GLY A 67 -13.56 -10.96 -8.93
C GLY A 67 -13.70 -11.59 -7.53
N ALA A 68 -12.92 -11.12 -6.54
CA ALA A 68 -12.95 -11.64 -5.18
C ALA A 68 -14.35 -11.61 -4.55
N SER A 69 -14.73 -12.65 -3.81
CA SER A 69 -16.07 -12.80 -3.26
C SER A 69 -16.07 -13.47 -1.88
N SER A 70 -17.23 -13.50 -1.23
CA SER A 70 -17.42 -14.21 0.04
C SER A 70 -17.19 -15.73 -0.06
N LYS A 71 -17.28 -16.29 -1.27
CA LYS A 71 -17.03 -17.71 -1.56
C LYS A 71 -15.57 -18.04 -1.86
N GLY A 72 -14.68 -17.04 -1.86
CA GLY A 72 -13.26 -17.24 -2.07
C GLY A 72 -12.62 -18.08 -0.95
N VAL A 73 -11.37 -18.46 -1.14
CA VAL A 73 -10.59 -19.28 -0.20
C VAL A 73 -9.60 -18.43 0.58
N ASP A 74 -9.29 -18.86 1.79
CA ASP A 74 -8.18 -18.38 2.60
C ASP A 74 -7.01 -19.35 2.40
N TYR A 75 -5.84 -18.86 1.99
CA TYR A 75 -4.70 -19.73 1.72
C TYR A 75 -4.06 -20.17 3.03
N GLU A 76 -3.71 -21.43 3.13
CA GLU A 76 -3.06 -22.01 4.31
C GLU A 76 -1.53 -21.95 4.20
N GLY A 77 -0.84 -21.99 5.34
CA GLY A 77 0.61 -22.10 5.41
C GLY A 77 1.39 -20.91 4.84
N ILE A 78 0.77 -19.74 4.69
CA ILE A 78 1.38 -18.56 4.06
C ILE A 78 2.61 -18.04 4.80
N CYS A 79 2.63 -18.13 6.13
CA CYS A 79 3.76 -17.69 6.94
C CYS A 79 4.97 -18.61 6.74
N GLU A 80 4.75 -19.90 6.73
CA GLU A 80 5.77 -20.92 6.50
C GLU A 80 6.33 -20.82 5.08
N THR A 81 5.46 -20.68 4.08
CA THR A 81 5.83 -20.49 2.67
C THR A 81 6.65 -19.22 2.50
N TRP A 82 6.23 -18.09 3.11
CA TRP A 82 6.99 -16.87 3.09
C TRP A 82 8.40 -17.04 3.66
N ASN A 83 8.51 -17.66 4.84
CA ASN A 83 9.79 -17.87 5.50
C ASN A 83 10.72 -18.78 4.67
N LYS A 84 10.20 -19.83 4.06
CA LYS A 84 10.97 -20.68 3.15
C LYS A 84 11.47 -19.89 1.95
N TRP A 85 10.58 -19.09 1.33
CA TRP A 85 10.95 -18.27 0.19
C TRP A 85 12.00 -17.23 0.54
N MET A 86 11.88 -16.54 1.68
CA MET A 86 12.86 -15.55 2.11
C MET A 86 14.25 -16.16 2.36
N LYS A 87 14.34 -17.42 2.76
CA LYS A 87 15.61 -18.16 2.92
C LYS A 87 16.29 -18.50 1.60
N THR A 88 15.59 -18.40 0.46
CA THR A 88 16.22 -18.60 -0.86
C THR A 88 17.03 -17.39 -1.32
N PHE A 89 16.86 -16.22 -0.68
CA PHE A 89 17.63 -15.03 -0.99
C PHE A 89 18.92 -14.98 -0.15
N PRO A 90 20.00 -14.41 -0.70
CA PRO A 90 21.20 -14.15 0.07
C PRO A 90 20.92 -13.27 1.30
N GLU A 91 21.71 -13.43 2.34
CA GLU A 91 21.57 -12.62 3.55
C GLU A 91 21.80 -11.12 3.28
N ASP A 92 21.12 -10.29 4.06
CA ASP A 92 21.34 -8.84 4.06
C ASP A 92 22.74 -8.53 4.58
N LYS A 93 23.41 -7.55 3.99
CA LYS A 93 24.69 -7.06 4.49
C LYS A 93 24.45 -6.01 5.57
N VAL A 94 25.28 -6.05 6.59
CA VAL A 94 25.32 -5.00 7.62
C VAL A 94 26.64 -4.23 7.47
N ILE A 95 26.53 -2.95 7.18
CA ILE A 95 27.70 -2.06 7.09
C ILE A 95 27.46 -0.90 8.05
N GLU A 96 28.38 -0.74 9.02
CA GLU A 96 28.32 0.32 10.03
C GLU A 96 26.96 0.43 10.75
N GLY A 97 26.34 -0.71 11.06
CA GLY A 97 25.02 -0.77 11.69
C GLY A 97 23.83 -0.53 10.76
N THR A 98 24.07 -0.34 9.46
CA THR A 98 23.03 -0.17 8.45
C THR A 98 22.82 -1.48 7.71
N HIS A 99 21.57 -1.96 7.70
CA HIS A 99 21.19 -3.11 6.91
C HIS A 99 21.01 -2.74 5.43
N ILE A 100 21.88 -3.28 4.58
CA ILE A 100 21.73 -3.16 3.12
C ILE A 100 21.02 -4.40 2.63
N ILE A 101 19.77 -4.21 2.26
CA ILE A 101 18.91 -5.29 1.75
C ILE A 101 19.42 -5.73 0.38
N ASN A 102 19.49 -7.04 0.17
CA ASN A 102 19.81 -7.60 -1.13
C ASN A 102 18.81 -7.09 -2.19
N THR A 103 19.32 -6.70 -3.36
CA THR A 103 18.50 -6.15 -4.46
C THR A 103 17.50 -7.15 -5.04
N GLU A 104 17.69 -8.45 -4.82
CA GLU A 104 16.80 -9.51 -5.29
C GLU A 104 15.65 -9.79 -4.33
N LYS A 105 15.82 -9.47 -3.05
CA LYS A 105 14.81 -9.66 -2.01
C LYS A 105 13.77 -8.54 -2.08
N PRO A 106 12.49 -8.82 -1.86
CA PRO A 106 11.48 -7.76 -1.73
C PRO A 106 11.89 -6.73 -0.68
N PHE A 107 11.75 -5.45 -0.99
CA PHE A 107 11.98 -4.38 -0.03
C PHE A 107 10.72 -4.10 0.78
N GLN A 108 9.59 -4.03 0.10
CA GLN A 108 8.28 -3.89 0.68
C GLN A 108 7.24 -4.68 -0.11
N ILE A 109 6.12 -4.98 0.53
CA ILE A 109 4.98 -5.62 -0.10
C ILE A 109 3.68 -4.89 0.20
N ALA A 110 2.68 -5.03 -0.69
CA ALA A 110 1.30 -4.66 -0.42
C ALA A 110 0.41 -5.90 -0.42
N ILE A 111 -0.15 -6.23 0.73
CA ILE A 111 -1.03 -7.39 0.90
C ILE A 111 -2.45 -6.98 0.52
N GLY A 112 -3.14 -7.81 -0.27
CA GLY A 112 -4.53 -7.58 -0.67
C GLY A 112 -4.78 -7.54 -2.17
N SER A 113 -3.87 -8.08 -2.98
CA SER A 113 -4.02 -8.10 -4.44
C SER A 113 -5.14 -9.01 -4.94
N THR A 114 -5.49 -10.06 -4.20
CA THR A 114 -6.45 -11.10 -4.66
C THR A 114 -7.73 -11.17 -3.83
N GLY A 115 -7.79 -10.48 -2.68
CA GLY A 115 -8.94 -10.49 -1.78
C GLY A 115 -8.84 -9.42 -0.70
N GLU A 116 -9.72 -9.50 0.31
CA GLU A 116 -9.65 -8.63 1.48
C GLU A 116 -8.76 -9.27 2.56
N PRO A 117 -7.58 -8.74 2.84
CA PRO A 117 -6.64 -9.40 3.75
C PRO A 117 -7.12 -9.45 5.20
N THR A 118 -7.89 -8.45 5.65
CA THR A 118 -8.31 -8.34 7.06
C THR A 118 -9.27 -9.43 7.51
N ILE A 119 -9.90 -10.15 6.58
CA ILE A 119 -10.75 -11.30 6.89
C ILE A 119 -9.96 -12.62 7.03
N SER A 120 -8.73 -12.70 6.55
CA SER A 120 -7.88 -13.87 6.74
C SER A 120 -7.47 -14.03 8.20
N LEU A 121 -7.61 -15.24 8.73
CA LEU A 121 -7.20 -15.53 10.11
C LEU A 121 -5.70 -15.45 10.32
N GLN A 122 -4.92 -15.70 9.27
CA GLN A 122 -3.46 -15.64 9.32
C GLN A 122 -2.89 -14.22 9.16
N PHE A 123 -3.71 -13.23 8.83
CA PHE A 123 -3.26 -11.90 8.41
C PHE A 123 -2.34 -11.23 9.43
N CYS A 124 -2.72 -11.18 10.71
CA CYS A 124 -1.91 -10.55 11.74
C CYS A 124 -0.53 -11.23 11.90
N LYS A 125 -0.53 -12.56 11.97
CA LYS A 125 0.71 -13.34 12.03
C LYS A 125 1.56 -13.12 10.78
N PHE A 126 0.93 -13.02 9.61
CA PHE A 126 1.65 -12.77 8.36
C PHE A 126 2.30 -11.38 8.32
N LEU A 127 1.65 -10.31 8.82
CA LEU A 127 2.27 -9.00 8.98
C LEU A 127 3.56 -9.09 9.80
N GLN A 128 3.50 -9.76 10.94
CA GLN A 128 4.67 -9.98 11.79
C GLN A 128 5.76 -10.78 11.08
N THR A 129 5.40 -11.88 10.44
CA THR A 129 6.33 -12.76 9.72
C THR A 129 7.09 -12.01 8.61
N VAL A 130 6.37 -11.20 7.84
CA VAL A 130 6.97 -10.36 6.79
C VAL A 130 7.94 -9.35 7.40
N TYR A 131 7.52 -8.64 8.45
CA TYR A 131 8.37 -7.67 9.13
C TYR A 131 9.64 -8.30 9.71
N GLU A 132 9.52 -9.45 10.39
CA GLU A 132 10.64 -10.18 10.97
C GLU A 132 11.64 -10.69 9.92
N SER A 133 11.16 -10.96 8.69
CA SER A 133 12.03 -11.31 7.55
C SER A 133 12.80 -10.11 6.98
N GLY A 134 12.56 -8.91 7.50
CA GLY A 134 13.23 -7.70 7.05
C GLY A 134 12.55 -6.98 5.90
N VAL A 135 11.36 -7.40 5.50
CA VAL A 135 10.55 -6.78 4.47
C VAL A 135 9.49 -5.88 5.11
N VAL A 136 9.17 -4.72 4.52
CA VAL A 136 8.11 -3.86 5.04
C VAL A 136 6.75 -4.35 4.56
N PRO A 137 5.87 -4.79 5.46
CA PRO A 137 4.51 -5.09 5.09
C PRO A 137 3.67 -3.81 5.00
N ASN A 138 2.96 -3.66 3.90
CA ASN A 138 1.84 -2.74 3.73
C ASN A 138 0.62 -3.56 3.34
N TYR A 139 -0.56 -2.99 3.43
CA TYR A 139 -1.76 -3.67 2.93
C TYR A 139 -2.81 -2.69 2.40
N THR A 140 -3.70 -3.22 1.56
CA THR A 140 -4.87 -2.52 1.06
C THR A 140 -6.12 -3.16 1.64
N THR A 141 -7.07 -2.35 2.10
CA THR A 141 -8.32 -2.83 2.71
C THR A 141 -9.54 -2.04 2.25
N ASN A 142 -10.68 -2.70 2.23
CA ASN A 142 -11.98 -2.05 2.05
C ASN A 142 -12.50 -1.40 3.36
N GLY A 143 -11.81 -1.58 4.47
CA GLY A 143 -12.08 -0.96 5.75
C GLY A 143 -13.23 -1.57 6.57
N VAL A 144 -13.96 -2.55 6.05
CA VAL A 144 -15.16 -3.08 6.73
C VAL A 144 -14.84 -3.63 8.12
N ILE A 145 -13.84 -4.51 8.24
CA ILE A 145 -13.48 -5.08 9.55
C ILE A 145 -12.95 -3.99 10.49
N LEU A 146 -12.04 -3.16 10.00
CA LEU A 146 -11.42 -2.10 10.79
C LEU A 146 -12.42 -1.08 11.31
N SER A 147 -13.55 -0.86 10.62
CA SER A 147 -14.59 0.10 11.03
C SER A 147 -15.28 -0.24 12.35
N TYR A 148 -15.02 -1.40 12.92
CA TYR A 148 -15.59 -1.83 14.20
C TYR A 148 -14.67 -1.60 15.41
N TRP A 149 -13.58 -0.88 15.23
CA TRP A 149 -12.55 -0.64 16.25
C TRP A 149 -13.05 0.09 17.50
N ASP A 150 -14.10 0.89 17.39
CA ASP A 150 -14.73 1.68 18.47
C ASP A 150 -16.11 1.14 18.87
N LYS A 151 -16.45 -0.11 18.46
CA LYS A 151 -17.76 -0.74 18.71
C LYS A 151 -17.65 -2.01 19.57
N PRO A 152 -17.47 -1.88 20.89
CA PRO A 152 -17.15 -3.03 21.77
C PRO A 152 -18.21 -4.13 21.80
N GLY A 153 -19.45 -3.86 21.42
CA GLY A 153 -20.51 -4.87 21.30
C GLY A 153 -20.52 -5.63 19.97
N SER A 154 -19.68 -5.27 19.01
CA SER A 154 -19.63 -5.94 17.72
C SER A 154 -18.81 -7.24 17.79
N LYS A 155 -19.26 -8.25 17.05
CA LYS A 155 -18.48 -9.49 16.84
C LYS A 155 -17.10 -9.26 16.20
N TYR A 156 -16.90 -8.12 15.53
CA TYR A 156 -15.64 -7.76 14.90
C TYR A 156 -14.73 -6.84 15.73
N TYR A 157 -15.19 -6.40 16.90
CA TYR A 157 -14.46 -5.46 17.75
C TYR A 157 -13.04 -5.96 18.11
N SER A 158 -12.96 -7.18 18.64
CA SER A 158 -11.67 -7.77 19.02
C SER A 158 -10.73 -7.91 17.81
N ARG A 159 -11.28 -8.38 16.69
CA ARG A 159 -10.50 -8.55 15.45
C ARG A 159 -9.99 -7.23 14.90
N ALA A 160 -10.84 -6.20 14.87
CA ALA A 160 -10.43 -4.87 14.41
C ALA A 160 -9.29 -4.30 15.26
N ASN A 161 -9.38 -4.41 16.59
CA ASN A 161 -8.36 -3.92 17.50
C ASN A 161 -7.07 -4.76 17.46
N GLU A 162 -7.16 -6.07 17.25
CA GLU A 162 -6.00 -6.93 16.98
C GLU A 162 -5.25 -6.46 15.74
N ILE A 163 -5.97 -6.29 14.61
CA ILE A 163 -5.36 -5.82 13.36
C ILE A 163 -4.70 -4.46 13.53
N LEU A 164 -5.35 -3.50 14.21
CA LEU A 164 -4.78 -2.17 14.45
C LEU A 164 -3.51 -2.25 15.30
N SER A 165 -3.47 -3.13 16.30
CA SER A 165 -2.27 -3.36 17.11
C SER A 165 -1.11 -3.90 16.27
N TYR A 166 -1.34 -4.92 15.45
CA TYR A 166 -0.33 -5.46 14.56
C TYR A 166 0.09 -4.44 13.49
N THR A 167 -0.85 -3.66 12.97
CA THR A 167 -0.55 -2.56 12.05
C THR A 167 0.40 -1.55 12.69
N SER A 168 0.13 -1.14 13.92
CA SER A 168 0.98 -0.20 14.66
C SER A 168 2.40 -0.72 14.90
N LEU A 169 2.54 -2.03 15.09
CA LEU A 169 3.84 -2.65 15.39
C LEU A 169 4.67 -2.96 14.15
N TYR A 170 4.03 -3.33 13.05
CA TYR A 170 4.73 -3.97 11.94
C TYR A 170 4.55 -3.27 10.59
N CYS A 171 3.47 -2.52 10.35
CA CYS A 171 3.19 -1.98 9.02
C CYS A 171 3.87 -0.65 8.73
N GLY A 172 4.31 -0.47 7.49
CA GLY A 172 4.79 0.81 6.96
C GLY A 172 3.65 1.76 6.58
N GLY A 173 2.57 1.22 6.01
CA GLY A 173 1.41 1.99 5.60
C GLY A 173 0.21 1.12 5.24
N VAL A 174 -0.94 1.73 5.17
CA VAL A 174 -2.21 1.09 4.81
C VAL A 174 -2.92 1.92 3.76
N ALA A 175 -3.39 1.26 2.70
CA ALA A 175 -4.28 1.88 1.74
C ALA A 175 -5.73 1.50 2.04
N VAL A 176 -6.62 2.50 2.08
CA VAL A 176 -8.06 2.30 2.28
C VAL A 176 -8.81 2.65 1.01
N SER A 177 -9.63 1.70 0.52
CA SER A 177 -10.35 1.85 -0.74
C SER A 177 -11.63 2.65 -0.57
N PHE A 178 -11.78 3.75 -1.31
CA PHE A 178 -12.96 4.62 -1.36
C PHE A 178 -13.81 4.43 -2.63
N GLY A 179 -13.41 3.56 -3.54
CA GLY A 179 -14.12 3.36 -4.81
C GLY A 179 -15.55 2.84 -4.69
N ASN A 180 -15.88 2.10 -3.63
CA ASN A 180 -17.23 1.60 -3.41
C ASN A 180 -18.04 2.53 -2.49
N LYS A 181 -19.00 3.29 -3.08
CA LYS A 181 -19.86 4.24 -2.35
C LYS A 181 -20.56 3.63 -1.13
N ALA A 182 -21.04 2.40 -1.24
CA ALA A 182 -21.74 1.71 -0.15
C ALA A 182 -20.83 1.42 1.05
N LEU A 183 -19.52 1.34 0.82
CA LEU A 183 -18.52 1.06 1.85
C LEU A 183 -17.84 2.31 2.42
N ARG A 184 -18.05 3.49 1.88
CA ARG A 184 -17.35 4.73 2.31
C ARG A 184 -17.48 5.02 3.80
N LYS A 185 -18.66 4.77 4.39
CA LYS A 185 -18.85 4.91 5.84
C LYS A 185 -17.93 3.99 6.67
N TYR A 186 -17.66 2.79 6.16
CA TYR A 186 -16.73 1.87 6.80
C TYR A 186 -15.28 2.30 6.58
N ALA A 187 -14.95 2.72 5.37
CA ALA A 187 -13.65 3.24 5.02
C ALA A 187 -13.28 4.47 5.88
N THR A 188 -14.19 5.43 6.06
CA THR A 188 -14.01 6.61 6.93
C THR A 188 -13.74 6.20 8.37
N SER A 189 -14.54 5.28 8.95
CA SER A 189 -14.29 4.79 10.31
C SER A 189 -12.98 4.01 10.42
N ALA A 190 -12.61 3.24 9.39
CA ALA A 190 -11.33 2.53 9.36
C ALA A 190 -10.13 3.47 9.33
N ILE A 191 -10.18 4.54 8.52
CA ILE A 191 -9.15 5.58 8.50
C ILE A 191 -8.96 6.17 9.88
N LYS A 192 -10.06 6.53 10.56
CA LYS A 192 -9.99 7.06 11.93
C LYS A 192 -9.30 6.09 12.88
N GLY A 193 -9.67 4.81 12.86
CA GLY A 193 -9.02 3.78 13.69
C GLY A 193 -7.53 3.60 13.37
N LEU A 194 -7.16 3.64 12.08
CA LEU A 194 -5.76 3.57 11.63
C LEU A 194 -4.94 4.76 12.14
N LEU A 195 -5.50 5.97 12.10
CA LEU A 195 -4.82 7.18 12.56
C LEU A 195 -4.69 7.21 14.08
N GLU A 196 -5.72 6.82 14.81
CA GLU A 196 -5.74 6.88 16.29
C GLU A 196 -4.98 5.72 16.94
N LYS A 197 -5.12 4.50 16.43
CA LYS A 197 -4.55 3.27 17.03
C LYS A 197 -3.50 2.60 16.16
N GLY A 198 -3.71 2.57 14.85
CA GLY A 198 -2.76 1.95 13.92
C GLY A 198 -1.45 2.71 13.78
N ARG A 199 -1.44 4.01 14.04
CA ARG A 199 -0.26 4.89 14.05
C ARG A 199 0.64 4.72 12.82
N CYS A 200 0.04 4.49 11.67
CA CYS A 200 0.74 4.28 10.41
C CYS A 200 0.32 5.29 9.36
N LYS A 201 1.08 5.36 8.28
CA LYS A 201 0.69 6.15 7.10
C LYS A 201 -0.54 5.55 6.44
N VAL A 202 -1.49 6.40 6.07
CA VAL A 202 -2.71 6.01 5.38
C VAL A 202 -2.73 6.62 3.99
N ASN A 203 -2.92 5.76 2.98
CA ASN A 203 -3.25 6.18 1.62
C ASN A 203 -4.76 5.98 1.40
N ILE A 204 -5.37 6.87 0.65
CA ILE A 204 -6.77 6.74 0.26
C ILE A 204 -6.81 6.43 -1.23
N HIS A 205 -7.34 5.25 -1.60
CA HIS A 205 -7.45 4.83 -2.99
C HIS A 205 -8.80 5.24 -3.58
N HIS A 206 -8.75 6.00 -4.66
CA HIS A 206 -9.92 6.45 -5.42
C HIS A 206 -9.98 5.76 -6.76
N ILE A 207 -11.14 5.21 -7.11
CA ILE A 207 -11.36 4.69 -8.46
C ILE A 207 -11.95 5.81 -9.31
N ILE A 208 -11.27 6.14 -10.37
CA ILE A 208 -11.69 7.14 -11.36
C ILE A 208 -12.29 6.38 -12.55
N SER A 209 -13.57 6.58 -12.81
CA SER A 209 -14.32 5.92 -13.88
C SER A 209 -14.93 6.89 -14.89
N ASP A 210 -15.40 8.02 -14.39
CA ASP A 210 -16.18 9.03 -15.08
C ASP A 210 -15.98 10.40 -14.43
N LYS A 211 -16.53 11.46 -15.02
CA LYS A 211 -16.43 12.83 -14.48
C LYS A 211 -17.02 12.97 -13.08
N GLN A 212 -18.10 12.23 -12.78
CA GLN A 212 -18.70 12.25 -11.45
C GLN A 212 -17.73 11.70 -10.40
N SER A 213 -16.99 10.63 -10.70
CA SER A 213 -15.98 10.07 -9.79
C SER A 213 -14.80 11.02 -9.56
N VAL A 214 -14.50 11.88 -10.54
CA VAL A 214 -13.51 12.97 -10.38
C VAL A 214 -14.02 14.00 -9.38
N ASP A 215 -15.26 14.48 -9.53
CA ASP A 215 -15.84 15.45 -8.58
C ASP A 215 -15.91 14.87 -7.16
N GLU A 216 -16.33 13.62 -7.02
CA GLU A 216 -16.35 12.91 -5.75
C GLU A 216 -14.97 12.76 -5.13
N PHE A 217 -13.92 12.56 -5.95
CA PHE A 217 -12.56 12.58 -5.46
C PHE A 217 -12.21 13.92 -4.83
N PHE A 218 -12.50 15.04 -5.48
CA PHE A 218 -12.17 16.36 -4.95
C PHE A 218 -12.97 16.69 -3.67
N GLU A 219 -14.21 16.25 -3.57
CA GLU A 219 -15.02 16.38 -2.34
C GLU A 219 -14.33 15.63 -1.17
N ILE A 220 -13.93 14.38 -1.40
CA ILE A 220 -13.25 13.57 -0.39
C ILE A 220 -11.87 14.16 -0.06
N TYR A 221 -11.10 14.54 -1.09
CA TYR A 221 -9.80 15.17 -0.92
C TYR A 221 -9.88 16.39 0.00
N ASN A 222 -10.81 17.29 -0.26
CA ASN A 222 -11.01 18.49 0.55
C ASN A 222 -11.41 18.17 2.01
N SER A 223 -12.02 17.01 2.26
CA SER A 223 -12.38 16.56 3.62
C SER A 223 -11.17 16.06 4.42
N TYR A 224 -10.07 15.69 3.74
CA TYR A 224 -8.85 15.14 4.34
C TYR A 224 -7.61 16.00 4.11
N LEU A 225 -7.78 17.32 3.95
CA LEU A 225 -6.67 18.24 3.79
C LEU A 225 -5.67 18.15 4.95
N ILE A 226 -4.41 18.33 4.63
CA ILE A 226 -3.27 18.27 5.57
C ILE A 226 -3.46 19.21 6.77
N ASP A 227 -4.14 20.31 6.57
CA ASP A 227 -4.42 21.29 7.63
C ASP A 227 -5.56 20.90 8.58
N ASN A 228 -6.20 19.74 8.35
CA ASN A 228 -7.23 19.27 9.26
C ASN A 228 -6.57 18.75 10.55
N PRO A 229 -6.76 19.42 11.71
CA PRO A 229 -6.09 19.05 12.96
C PRO A 229 -6.43 17.64 13.45
N ASN A 230 -7.54 17.06 12.98
CA ASN A 230 -7.95 15.70 13.34
C ASN A 230 -7.08 14.62 12.69
N TYR A 231 -6.32 14.96 11.63
CA TYR A 231 -5.51 14.04 10.84
C TYR A 231 -4.02 14.40 10.85
N CYS A 232 -3.62 15.30 11.74
CA CYS A 232 -2.23 15.70 11.89
C CYS A 232 -1.66 15.19 13.22
N VAL A 233 -0.42 14.74 13.20
CA VAL A 233 0.34 14.40 14.40
C VAL A 233 1.30 15.51 14.70
N ASP A 234 1.33 15.93 15.96
CA ASP A 234 2.38 16.82 16.45
C ASP A 234 3.70 16.02 16.49
N THR A 235 4.67 16.40 15.68
CA THR A 235 5.96 15.72 15.57
C THR A 235 6.95 16.18 16.64
N THR A 236 6.56 17.00 17.60
CA THR A 236 7.46 17.52 18.64
C THR A 236 8.13 16.42 19.47
N ASP A 237 7.53 15.23 19.57
CA ASP A 237 8.09 14.10 20.30
C ASP A 237 9.00 13.19 19.46
N ILE A 238 8.97 13.28 18.14
CA ILE A 238 9.70 12.35 17.27
C ILE A 238 11.10 12.82 16.97
N ASN A 239 11.34 14.11 16.92
CA ASN A 239 12.67 14.67 16.73
C ASN A 239 12.70 16.09 17.32
N LYS A 240 13.61 16.32 18.20
CA LYS A 240 14.05 17.67 18.58
C LYS A 240 14.70 18.43 17.40
N PHE A 241 14.27 18.19 16.19
CA PHE A 241 14.55 19.02 15.04
C PHE A 241 13.61 20.21 15.09
N ASN A 242 14.20 21.39 14.99
CA ASN A 242 13.64 22.71 15.28
C ASN A 242 12.43 23.18 14.48
N ASP A 243 11.73 22.32 13.77
CA ASP A 243 10.51 22.67 13.06
C ASP A 243 9.31 21.85 13.56
N ARG A 244 8.51 22.49 14.39
CA ARG A 244 7.20 22.04 14.86
C ARG A 244 6.18 21.98 13.72
N LYS A 245 6.44 21.20 12.68
CA LYS A 245 5.47 20.98 11.62
C LYS A 245 4.56 19.84 12.00
N LYS A 246 3.27 20.09 12.03
CA LYS A 246 2.26 19.03 12.04
C LYS A 246 2.44 18.22 10.75
N VAL A 247 2.61 16.91 10.88
CA VAL A 247 2.71 16.01 9.73
C VAL A 247 1.42 15.23 9.64
N SER A 248 0.75 15.35 8.51
CA SER A 248 -0.42 14.52 8.22
C SER A 248 -0.04 13.06 8.21
N LEU A 249 -0.87 12.21 8.82
CA LEU A 249 -0.80 10.77 8.68
C LEU A 249 -1.52 10.28 7.41
N ILE A 250 -2.36 11.10 6.81
CA ILE A 250 -2.81 10.87 5.43
C ILE A 250 -1.64 11.20 4.52
N HIS A 251 -1.05 10.15 3.93
CA HIS A 251 0.17 10.28 3.14
C HIS A 251 -0.13 10.68 1.71
N ASN A 252 -1.08 9.99 1.09
CA ASN A 252 -1.47 10.22 -0.30
C ASN A 252 -2.93 9.88 -0.57
N HIS A 253 -3.51 10.64 -1.50
CA HIS A 253 -4.67 10.23 -2.26
C HIS A 253 -4.20 9.60 -3.58
N VAL A 254 -4.45 8.32 -3.76
CA VAL A 254 -4.00 7.57 -4.94
C VAL A 254 -5.14 7.41 -5.91
N LEU A 255 -5.01 7.94 -7.11
CA LEU A 255 -5.97 7.81 -8.18
C LEU A 255 -5.70 6.54 -8.99
N LEU A 256 -6.71 5.71 -9.15
CA LEU A 256 -6.65 4.45 -9.87
C LEU A 256 -7.70 4.50 -11.00
N PRO A 257 -7.34 4.31 -12.27
CA PRO A 257 -8.34 4.28 -13.33
C PRO A 257 -9.18 3.01 -13.22
N LEU A 258 -10.46 3.12 -13.53
CA LEU A 258 -11.30 1.94 -13.71
C LEU A 258 -10.77 1.12 -14.88
N MET A 259 -10.49 -0.16 -14.63
CA MET A 259 -9.98 -1.08 -15.62
C MET A 259 -11.09 -1.97 -16.16
N LYS A 260 -11.11 -2.17 -17.49
CA LYS A 260 -12.00 -3.16 -18.14
C LYS A 260 -11.47 -4.56 -17.88
N HIS A 261 -11.63 -5.03 -16.63
CA HIS A 261 -11.13 -6.31 -16.18
C HIS A 261 -11.96 -6.86 -15.02
N GLY A 262 -11.95 -8.17 -14.82
CA GLY A 262 -12.70 -8.84 -13.76
C GLY A 262 -14.20 -8.65 -13.91
N ARG A 263 -14.85 -8.02 -12.91
CA ARG A 263 -16.29 -7.74 -12.96
C ARG A 263 -16.67 -6.49 -13.74
N SER A 264 -15.70 -5.64 -14.08
CA SER A 264 -15.99 -4.41 -14.83
C SER A 264 -16.02 -4.67 -16.33
N ASN A 265 -17.12 -4.29 -16.96
CA ASN A 265 -17.33 -4.40 -18.41
C ASN A 265 -16.78 -3.19 -19.19
N HIS A 266 -16.42 -2.12 -18.50
CA HIS A 266 -15.92 -0.87 -19.08
C HIS A 266 -14.72 -0.38 -18.27
N GLY A 267 -13.91 0.45 -18.92
CA GLY A 267 -12.79 1.14 -18.31
C GLY A 267 -13.12 2.60 -18.00
N LEU A 268 -12.10 3.43 -17.99
CA LEU A 268 -12.22 4.87 -17.87
C LEU A 268 -13.06 5.42 -19.04
N GLU A 269 -14.11 6.22 -18.75
CA GLU A 269 -14.96 6.83 -19.76
C GLU A 269 -14.20 7.91 -20.54
N GLU A 270 -14.55 8.08 -21.81
CA GLU A 270 -13.97 9.09 -22.68
C GLU A 270 -14.14 10.51 -22.10
N GLY A 271 -13.11 11.33 -22.23
CA GLY A 271 -13.10 12.69 -21.71
C GLY A 271 -12.98 12.82 -20.19
N THR A 272 -12.86 11.70 -19.46
CA THR A 272 -12.67 11.73 -18.01
C THR A 272 -11.26 12.13 -17.65
N TRP A 273 -10.25 11.67 -18.41
CA TRP A 273 -8.87 12.06 -18.18
C TRP A 273 -8.66 13.56 -18.36
N GLU A 274 -9.13 14.11 -19.46
CA GLU A 274 -9.01 15.53 -19.76
C GLU A 274 -9.70 16.39 -18.70
N TYR A 275 -10.84 15.93 -18.19
CA TYR A 275 -11.54 16.59 -17.09
C TYR A 275 -10.74 16.53 -15.78
N LEU A 276 -10.19 15.36 -15.42
CA LEU A 276 -9.32 15.19 -14.24
C LEU A 276 -8.08 16.08 -14.36
N GLU A 277 -7.41 16.04 -15.53
CA GLU A 277 -6.22 16.83 -15.78
C GLU A 277 -6.49 18.32 -15.63
N SER A 278 -7.57 18.83 -16.24
CA SER A 278 -7.95 20.24 -16.14
C SER A 278 -8.11 20.68 -14.68
N LYS A 279 -8.73 19.84 -13.84
CA LYS A 279 -8.91 20.11 -12.41
C LYS A 279 -7.61 20.08 -11.63
N LEU A 280 -6.71 19.15 -11.95
CA LEU A 280 -5.41 19.03 -11.28
C LEU A 280 -4.44 20.13 -11.69
N LEU A 281 -4.64 20.78 -12.84
CA LEU A 281 -3.85 21.93 -13.27
C LEU A 281 -4.29 23.26 -12.63
N GLU A 282 -5.48 23.33 -12.00
CA GLU A 282 -5.96 24.53 -11.32
C GLU A 282 -5.07 24.96 -10.14
N LYS A 283 -4.44 23.99 -9.45
CA LYS A 283 -3.50 24.24 -8.33
C LYS A 283 -2.57 23.06 -8.13
N THR A 284 -1.53 23.25 -7.33
CA THR A 284 -0.62 22.15 -6.94
C THR A 284 -1.28 21.24 -5.90
N TYR A 285 -1.14 19.93 -6.10
CA TYR A 285 -1.61 18.87 -5.22
C TYR A 285 -0.44 17.98 -4.83
N ASP A 286 0.20 18.27 -3.70
CA ASP A 286 1.44 17.60 -3.27
C ASP A 286 1.21 16.19 -2.72
N ASP A 287 -0.02 15.83 -2.38
CA ASP A 287 -0.43 14.57 -1.77
C ASP A 287 -1.38 13.75 -2.66
N VAL A 288 -1.39 14.03 -3.96
CA VAL A 288 -2.11 13.24 -4.97
C VAL A 288 -1.10 12.45 -5.80
N SER A 289 -1.31 11.15 -5.92
CA SER A 289 -0.52 10.24 -6.75
C SER A 289 -1.41 9.42 -7.67
N PHE A 290 -0.78 8.83 -8.66
CA PHE A 290 -1.48 8.02 -9.67
C PHE A 290 -1.05 6.56 -9.58
N GLY A 291 -2.00 5.65 -9.74
CA GLY A 291 -1.68 4.25 -9.97
C GLY A 291 -1.02 4.03 -11.33
N ALA A 292 -0.28 2.93 -11.43
CA ALA A 292 0.51 2.58 -12.61
C ALA A 292 -0.22 2.68 -13.96
N HIS A 293 -1.50 2.35 -13.95
CA HIS A 293 -2.31 2.34 -15.17
C HIS A 293 -2.67 3.73 -15.70
N PHE A 294 -2.31 4.81 -15.01
CA PHE A 294 -2.37 6.16 -15.56
C PHE A 294 -1.12 6.56 -16.33
N ILE A 295 -0.09 5.71 -16.40
CA ILE A 295 1.21 6.08 -16.97
C ILE A 295 1.12 6.58 -18.42
N ASP A 296 0.26 5.95 -19.23
CA ASP A 296 0.10 6.33 -20.63
C ASP A 296 -0.58 7.70 -20.80
N TYR A 297 -1.48 8.05 -19.90
CA TYR A 297 -2.09 9.38 -19.84
C TYR A 297 -1.08 10.43 -19.36
N LEU A 298 -0.28 10.10 -18.35
CA LEU A 298 0.70 11.00 -17.76
C LEU A 298 1.87 11.34 -18.69
N LYS A 299 2.22 10.45 -19.64
CA LYS A 299 3.32 10.71 -20.60
C LYS A 299 3.12 11.97 -21.42
N ASN A 300 1.87 12.31 -21.73
CA ASN A 300 1.48 13.45 -22.56
C ASN A 300 0.86 14.60 -21.74
N SER A 301 0.87 14.48 -20.42
CA SER A 301 0.23 15.43 -19.51
C SER A 301 1.16 16.55 -19.09
N GLU A 302 0.61 17.74 -18.87
CA GLU A 302 1.29 18.89 -18.27
C GLU A 302 1.35 18.79 -16.74
N ILE A 303 0.67 17.80 -16.13
CA ILE A 303 0.69 17.62 -14.69
C ILE A 303 2.11 17.33 -14.24
N LYS A 304 2.71 18.29 -13.55
CA LYS A 304 4.01 18.12 -12.87
C LYS A 304 3.74 17.48 -11.50
N THR A 305 3.59 16.18 -11.46
CA THR A 305 3.50 15.48 -10.18
C THR A 305 4.90 15.04 -9.75
N TRP A 306 5.20 15.23 -8.48
CA TRP A 306 6.34 14.59 -7.80
C TRP A 306 6.12 13.09 -7.61
N LEU A 307 4.93 12.64 -7.93
CA LEU A 307 4.34 11.36 -7.59
C LEU A 307 4.02 10.58 -8.86
N TYR A 308 5.03 10.38 -9.69
CA TYR A 308 4.94 9.35 -10.71
C TYR A 308 4.62 8.01 -10.04
N PRO A 309 3.86 7.14 -10.73
CA PRO A 309 3.72 5.76 -10.30
C PRO A 309 5.12 5.14 -10.31
N ALA A 310 5.80 5.32 -9.20
CA ALA A 310 7.18 4.88 -9.04
C ALA A 310 7.31 3.38 -9.21
N GLU A 311 6.20 2.68 -9.17
CA GLU A 311 6.13 1.25 -9.04
C GLU A 311 5.16 0.67 -10.05
N SER A 312 5.22 1.22 -11.26
CA SER A 312 4.30 0.88 -12.34
C SER A 312 4.26 -0.62 -12.68
N LEU A 313 5.21 -1.41 -12.21
CA LEU A 313 5.27 -2.84 -12.49
C LEU A 313 5.58 -3.63 -11.21
N SER A 314 4.76 -3.50 -10.18
CA SER A 314 4.79 -4.46 -9.10
C SER A 314 4.43 -5.84 -9.66
N LYS A 315 5.30 -6.82 -9.48
CA LYS A 315 4.94 -8.22 -9.70
C LYS A 315 3.92 -8.61 -8.63
N ASN A 316 3.00 -9.46 -8.98
CA ASN A 316 2.08 -10.02 -8.00
C ASN A 316 2.54 -11.41 -7.57
N ILE A 317 2.39 -11.69 -6.30
CA ILE A 317 2.74 -12.96 -5.68
C ILE A 317 1.48 -13.56 -5.05
N ILE A 318 1.24 -14.82 -5.35
CA ILE A 318 0.23 -15.61 -4.68
C ILE A 318 0.95 -16.64 -3.81
N LEU A 319 0.71 -16.58 -2.50
CA LEU A 319 1.28 -17.51 -1.54
C LEU A 319 0.29 -18.65 -1.28
N GLU A 320 0.66 -19.84 -1.68
CA GLU A 320 -0.04 -21.08 -1.35
C GLU A 320 0.89 -21.96 -0.51
N LYS A 321 0.36 -23.02 0.10
CA LYS A 321 1.17 -23.93 0.90
C LYS A 321 2.34 -24.50 0.09
N ASP A 322 3.56 -24.25 0.57
CA ASP A 322 4.81 -24.71 -0.05
C ASP A 322 5.03 -24.25 -1.50
N CYS A 323 4.31 -23.20 -1.94
CA CYS A 323 4.38 -22.72 -3.31
C CYS A 323 4.27 -21.21 -3.39
N VAL A 324 5.15 -20.58 -4.17
CA VAL A 324 5.09 -19.16 -4.53
C VAL A 324 4.84 -19.04 -6.02
N LYS A 325 3.72 -18.46 -6.41
CA LYS A 325 3.39 -18.13 -7.79
C LYS A 325 3.65 -16.66 -8.05
N ILE A 326 4.52 -16.36 -8.99
CA ILE A 326 4.81 -14.99 -9.42
C ILE A 326 4.03 -14.74 -10.70
N THR A 327 3.22 -13.69 -10.72
CA THR A 327 2.45 -13.28 -11.90
C THR A 327 2.91 -11.90 -12.38
N PRO A 328 2.70 -11.56 -13.66
CA PRO A 328 3.17 -10.29 -14.22
C PRO A 328 2.60 -9.07 -13.48
N SER A 329 1.35 -9.18 -13.02
CA SER A 329 0.64 -8.13 -12.29
C SER A 329 -0.53 -8.73 -11.50
N SER A 330 -1.17 -7.93 -10.67
CA SER A 330 -2.43 -8.31 -10.01
C SER A 330 -3.62 -8.45 -10.96
N PHE A 331 -3.49 -7.99 -12.22
CA PHE A 331 -4.52 -8.11 -13.27
C PHE A 331 -4.36 -9.38 -14.11
N ASP A 332 -3.14 -9.89 -14.24
CA ASP A 332 -2.87 -11.16 -14.91
C ASP A 332 -2.35 -12.16 -13.89
N LEU A 333 -3.23 -13.08 -13.49
CA LEU A 333 -2.93 -14.08 -12.48
C LEU A 333 -2.31 -15.36 -13.07
N ASN A 334 -2.01 -15.39 -14.37
CA ASN A 334 -1.27 -16.51 -14.96
C ASN A 334 0.19 -16.47 -14.49
N PRO A 335 0.69 -17.51 -13.83
CA PRO A 335 2.04 -17.50 -13.30
C PRO A 335 3.08 -17.46 -14.42
N ILE A 336 4.01 -16.50 -14.32
CA ILE A 336 5.24 -16.50 -15.14
C ILE A 336 6.35 -17.32 -14.48
N LYS A 337 6.24 -17.56 -13.17
CA LYS A 337 7.17 -18.39 -12.40
C LYS A 337 6.45 -19.06 -11.24
N ILE A 338 6.73 -20.33 -11.05
CA ILE A 338 6.27 -21.12 -9.91
C ILE A 338 7.51 -21.61 -9.15
N ILE A 339 7.56 -21.36 -7.85
CA ILE A 339 8.64 -21.76 -6.97
C ILE A 339 8.03 -22.76 -5.97
N ASN A 340 8.40 -24.02 -6.07
CA ASN A 340 8.09 -25.04 -5.09
C ASN A 340 9.18 -25.03 -4.01
N LEU A 341 8.76 -25.01 -2.72
CA LEU A 341 9.63 -24.78 -1.57
C LEU A 341 9.71 -26.00 -0.65
#